data_cd8372e75e06336a0f4703285d54677f
#
_entry.id   cd8372e75e06336a0f4703285d54677f
#
_cell.length_a   1.000
_cell.length_b   1.000
_cell.length_c   1.000
_cell.angle_alpha   90.00
_cell.angle_beta   90.00
_cell.angle_gamma   90.00
#
_symmetry.space_group_name_H-M   'P 1'
#
loop_
_entity.id
_entity.type
_entity.pdbx_description
1 polymer ?
#
loop_
_entity_poly.entity_id
_entity_poly.type
_entity_poly.pdbx_seq_one_letter_code
_entity_poly.pdbx_strand_id
1 'polypeptide(L)'
;MSATGYGEQEIEQDIQAKGLTGPRITPRDLDTLITAELYHVFPGTTLTVCCLILMNGYAVTGQSAAVSPENFDEEIGRKIARAGAREKIWPREGYLLRESLHLQGD
;
A
#
# COMPACT_ATOMS: atom_id res chain seq x y z
N MET A 1 -10.15 4.84 -10.01
CA MET A 1 -10.14 4.10 -8.75
C MET A 1 -8.97 3.15 -8.72
N SER A 2 -8.25 3.11 -7.66
CA SER A 2 -7.12 2.21 -7.59
C SER A 2 -7.59 0.77 -7.39
N ALA A 3 -6.68 -0.17 -7.59
CA ALA A 3 -6.96 -1.58 -7.37
C ALA A 3 -7.37 -1.85 -5.92
N THR A 4 -6.99 -0.99 -5.01
CA THR A 4 -7.37 -1.12 -3.61
C THR A 4 -8.84 -0.89 -3.39
N GLY A 5 -9.57 -0.42 -4.42
CA GLY A 5 -11.02 -0.26 -4.32
C GLY A 5 -11.73 -1.53 -3.93
N TYR A 6 -11.13 -2.68 -4.19
CA TYR A 6 -11.72 -3.96 -3.78
C TYR A 6 -11.49 -4.25 -2.29
N GLY A 7 -10.72 -3.47 -1.62
CA GLY A 7 -10.66 -3.54 -0.17
C GLY A 7 -9.82 -4.68 0.39
N GLU A 8 -8.70 -4.33 1.00
CA GLU A 8 -7.84 -5.32 1.67
C GLU A 8 -8.60 -6.09 2.74
N GLN A 9 -9.47 -5.39 3.48
CA GLN A 9 -10.20 -6.02 4.58
C GLN A 9 -11.19 -7.09 4.08
N GLU A 10 -11.86 -6.83 2.97
CA GLU A 10 -12.78 -7.79 2.40
C GLU A 10 -12.05 -9.05 1.95
N ILE A 11 -10.90 -8.87 1.30
CA ILE A 11 -10.10 -10.01 0.86
C ILE A 11 -9.61 -10.78 2.07
N GLU A 12 -9.15 -10.09 3.10
CA GLU A 12 -8.66 -10.73 4.31
C GLU A 12 -9.75 -11.55 4.98
N GLN A 13 -10.96 -11.01 5.06
CA GLN A 13 -12.10 -11.72 5.63
C GLN A 13 -12.44 -12.98 4.82
N ASP A 14 -12.39 -12.88 3.50
CA ASP A 14 -12.64 -14.03 2.64
C ASP A 14 -11.61 -15.13 2.85
N ILE A 15 -10.34 -14.75 2.95
CA ILE A 15 -9.27 -15.70 3.19
C ILE A 15 -9.50 -16.44 4.50
N GLN A 16 -9.83 -15.69 5.56
CA GLN A 16 -10.08 -16.29 6.87
C GLN A 16 -11.31 -17.18 6.86
N ALA A 17 -12.38 -16.71 6.21
CA ALA A 17 -13.62 -17.48 6.15
C ALA A 17 -13.42 -18.82 5.43
N LYS A 18 -12.52 -18.86 4.47
CA LYS A 18 -12.24 -20.10 3.72
C LYS A 18 -11.17 -20.95 4.37
N GLY A 19 -10.62 -20.52 5.49
CA GLY A 19 -9.63 -21.31 6.21
C GLY A 19 -8.31 -21.49 5.49
N LEU A 20 -7.91 -20.49 4.71
CA LEU A 20 -6.66 -20.55 3.95
C LEU A 20 -5.51 -20.15 4.87
N THR A 21 -4.90 -21.14 5.52
CA THR A 21 -3.96 -20.89 6.62
C THR A 21 -2.49 -21.06 6.24
N GLY A 22 -2.18 -21.26 4.96
CA GLY A 22 -0.79 -21.32 4.53
C GLY A 22 -0.06 -19.99 4.75
N PRO A 23 1.26 -20.01 4.68
CA PRO A 23 2.03 -18.77 4.84
C PRO A 23 1.60 -17.73 3.80
N ARG A 24 1.43 -16.49 4.26
CA ARG A 24 1.02 -15.39 3.39
C ARG A 24 1.32 -14.07 4.04
N ILE A 25 1.26 -13.01 3.24
CA ILE A 25 1.39 -11.64 3.73
C ILE A 25 -0.01 -11.12 4.04
N THR A 26 -0.16 -10.50 5.20
CA THR A 26 -1.46 -9.96 5.64
C THR A 26 -1.42 -8.43 5.65
N PRO A 27 -2.58 -7.77 5.67
CA PRO A 27 -2.61 -6.31 5.83
C PRO A 27 -1.87 -5.86 7.09
N ARG A 28 -1.94 -6.64 8.16
CA ARG A 28 -1.25 -6.32 9.40
C ARG A 28 0.26 -6.34 9.22
N ASP A 29 0.77 -7.26 8.40
CA ASP A 29 2.20 -7.31 8.11
C ASP A 29 2.65 -6.01 7.45
N LEU A 30 1.86 -5.47 6.52
CA LEU A 30 2.18 -4.21 5.88
C LEU A 30 2.17 -3.07 6.89
N ASP A 31 1.17 -3.05 7.77
CA ASP A 31 1.10 -2.01 8.80
C ASP A 31 2.34 -2.01 9.67
N THR A 32 2.85 -3.19 10.01
CA THR A 32 4.04 -3.32 10.85
C THR A 32 5.29 -2.83 10.11
N LEU A 33 5.35 -3.02 8.80
CA LEU A 33 6.50 -2.62 8.00
C LEU A 33 6.63 -1.11 7.83
N ILE A 34 5.50 -0.40 7.79
CA ILE A 34 5.50 1.04 7.53
C ILE A 34 5.92 1.79 8.79
N THR A 35 7.07 2.48 8.71
CA THR A 35 7.59 3.22 9.85
C THR A 35 7.33 4.72 9.78
N ALA A 36 7.07 5.25 8.58
CA ALA A 36 6.79 6.67 8.42
C ALA A 36 5.97 6.90 7.16
N GLU A 37 5.15 7.96 7.21
CA GLU A 37 4.35 8.42 6.08
C GLU A 37 4.66 9.89 5.88
N LEU A 38 5.06 10.25 4.68
CA LEU A 38 5.36 11.63 4.34
C LEU A 38 4.52 12.03 3.14
N TYR A 39 4.08 13.27 3.13
CA TYR A 39 3.20 13.75 2.07
C TYR A 39 3.73 15.07 1.52
N HIS A 40 3.56 15.26 0.23
CA HIS A 40 3.95 16.51 -0.42
C HIS A 40 2.93 16.85 -1.50
N VAL A 41 2.47 18.11 -1.48
CA VAL A 41 1.64 18.65 -2.55
C VAL A 41 2.52 19.66 -3.29
N PHE A 42 2.69 19.47 -4.58
CA PHE A 42 3.55 20.39 -5.35
C PHE A 42 2.82 21.71 -5.54
N PRO A 43 3.46 22.84 -5.19
CA PRO A 43 2.81 24.15 -5.29
C PRO A 43 2.28 24.41 -6.69
N GLY A 44 1.07 24.97 -6.75
CA GLY A 44 0.43 25.28 -8.02
C GLY A 44 -0.20 24.11 -8.73
N THR A 45 -0.24 22.93 -8.09
CA THR A 45 -0.81 21.74 -8.70
C THR A 45 -1.79 21.07 -7.74
N THR A 46 -2.52 20.08 -8.26
CA THR A 46 -3.37 19.22 -7.44
C THR A 46 -2.67 17.91 -7.11
N LEU A 47 -1.37 17.79 -7.39
CA LEU A 47 -0.64 16.53 -7.25
C LEU A 47 -0.19 16.35 -5.80
N THR A 48 -0.65 15.26 -5.20
CA THR A 48 -0.22 14.83 -3.87
C THR A 48 0.61 13.56 -4.02
N VAL A 49 1.77 13.53 -3.38
CA VAL A 49 2.62 12.35 -3.35
C VAL A 49 2.70 11.86 -1.91
N CYS A 50 2.53 10.57 -1.73
CA CYS A 50 2.75 9.90 -0.45
C CYS A 50 4.02 9.07 -0.55
N CYS A 51 4.89 9.20 0.44
CA CYS A 51 6.08 8.35 0.56
C CYS A 51 5.94 7.53 1.82
N LEU A 52 5.90 6.21 1.68
CA LEU A 52 5.90 5.30 2.83
C LEU A 52 7.32 4.75 2.99
N ILE A 53 7.86 4.92 4.19
CA ILE A 53 9.20 4.42 4.50
C ILE A 53 9.04 3.13 5.29
N LEU A 54 9.74 2.09 4.84
CA LEU A 54 9.65 0.76 5.43
C LEU A 54 10.76 0.55 6.45
N MET A 55 10.64 -0.52 7.23
CA MET A 55 11.55 -0.79 8.34
C MET A 55 13.02 -0.84 7.95
N ASN A 56 13.31 -1.30 6.73
CA ASN A 56 14.70 -1.37 6.26
C ASN A 56 15.16 -0.09 5.56
N GLY A 57 14.33 0.97 5.59
CA GLY A 57 14.67 2.23 4.94
C GLY A 57 14.24 2.34 3.49
N TYR A 58 13.74 1.25 2.90
CA TYR A 58 13.25 1.33 1.52
C TYR A 58 11.98 2.18 1.48
N ALA A 59 11.82 2.94 0.43
CA ALA A 59 10.67 3.83 0.30
C ALA A 59 9.86 3.48 -0.93
N VAL A 60 8.53 3.56 -0.80
CA VAL A 60 7.61 3.43 -1.93
C VAL A 60 6.75 4.67 -1.97
N THR A 61 6.33 5.05 -3.17
CA THR A 61 5.50 6.24 -3.33
C THR A 61 4.23 5.92 -4.08
N GLY A 62 3.22 6.75 -3.81
CA GLY A 62 1.99 6.76 -4.58
C GLY A 62 1.59 8.20 -4.79
N GLN A 63 0.67 8.43 -5.70
CA GLN A 63 0.28 9.79 -6.01
C GLN A 63 -1.19 9.88 -6.37
N SER A 64 -1.72 11.09 -6.25
CA SER A 64 -3.10 11.42 -6.59
C SER A 64 -3.14 12.83 -7.14
N ALA A 65 -3.98 13.05 -8.13
CA ALA A 65 -4.18 14.39 -8.67
C ALA A 65 -5.63 14.55 -9.09
N ALA A 66 -6.25 15.62 -8.62
CA ALA A 66 -7.59 15.97 -9.11
C ALA A 66 -7.45 16.59 -10.50
N VAL A 67 -8.40 16.27 -11.38
CA VAL A 67 -8.36 16.80 -12.74
C VAL A 67 -8.57 18.32 -12.72
N SER A 68 -9.46 18.82 -11.88
CA SER A 68 -9.68 20.26 -11.78
C SER A 68 -9.39 20.73 -10.37
N PRO A 69 -8.85 21.96 -10.25
CA PRO A 69 -8.50 22.50 -8.92
C PRO A 69 -9.69 22.62 -7.98
N GLU A 70 -10.88 22.85 -8.50
CA GLU A 70 -12.07 22.97 -7.67
C GLU A 70 -12.39 21.69 -6.91
N ASN A 71 -11.97 20.56 -7.43
CA ASN A 71 -12.22 19.27 -6.82
C ASN A 71 -11.07 18.78 -5.96
N PHE A 72 -10.04 19.59 -5.81
CA PHE A 72 -8.91 19.18 -4.99
C PHE A 72 -9.27 19.21 -3.51
N ASP A 73 -9.03 18.10 -2.84
CA ASP A 73 -9.19 17.98 -1.40
C ASP A 73 -7.96 17.27 -0.87
N GLU A 74 -7.27 17.92 0.05
CA GLU A 74 -5.99 17.42 0.53
C GLU A 74 -6.13 16.08 1.24
N GLU A 75 -7.17 15.93 2.02
CA GLU A 75 -7.38 14.68 2.75
C GLU A 75 -7.66 13.51 1.82
N ILE A 76 -8.53 13.72 0.83
CA ILE A 76 -8.83 12.70 -0.17
C ILE A 76 -7.58 12.37 -0.98
N GLY A 77 -6.82 13.39 -1.36
CA GLY A 77 -5.58 13.20 -2.10
C GLY A 77 -4.59 12.33 -1.35
N ARG A 78 -4.45 12.58 -0.05
CA ARG A 78 -3.55 11.78 0.79
C ARG A 78 -3.99 10.32 0.88
N LYS A 79 -5.29 10.09 1.03
CA LYS A 79 -5.80 8.73 1.12
C LYS A 79 -5.54 7.94 -0.16
N ILE A 80 -5.78 8.55 -1.30
CA ILE A 80 -5.56 7.88 -2.59
C ILE A 80 -4.06 7.64 -2.82
N ALA A 81 -3.24 8.66 -2.54
CA ALA A 81 -1.80 8.54 -2.73
C ALA A 81 -1.23 7.45 -1.81
N ARG A 82 -1.69 7.40 -0.56
CA ARG A 82 -1.24 6.38 0.38
C ARG A 82 -1.63 4.98 -0.09
N ALA A 83 -2.85 4.82 -0.56
CA ALA A 83 -3.29 3.52 -1.06
C ALA A 83 -2.42 3.06 -2.23
N GLY A 84 -2.06 3.98 -3.12
CA GLY A 84 -1.19 3.65 -4.24
C GLY A 84 0.21 3.25 -3.81
N ALA A 85 0.76 3.94 -2.81
CA ALA A 85 2.06 3.58 -2.26
C ALA A 85 2.00 2.19 -1.59
N ARG A 86 0.95 1.96 -0.81
CA ARG A 86 0.78 0.70 -0.09
C ARG A 86 0.68 -0.49 -1.05
N GLU A 87 0.02 -0.31 -2.18
CA GLU A 87 -0.09 -1.38 -3.17
C GLU A 87 1.26 -1.86 -3.67
N LYS A 88 2.26 -1.01 -3.67
CA LYS A 88 3.59 -1.39 -4.12
C LYS A 88 4.32 -2.28 -3.14
N ILE A 89 3.88 -2.32 -1.89
CA ILE A 89 4.52 -3.15 -0.87
C ILE A 89 4.13 -4.62 -1.04
N TRP A 90 2.87 -4.89 -1.40
CA TRP A 90 2.37 -6.26 -1.51
C TRP A 90 3.25 -7.16 -2.38
N PRO A 91 3.57 -6.81 -3.62
CA PRO A 91 4.37 -7.71 -4.46
C PRO A 91 5.79 -7.86 -3.96
N ARG A 92 6.35 -6.83 -3.33
CA ARG A 92 7.71 -6.94 -2.79
C ARG A 92 7.77 -7.91 -1.63
N GLU A 93 6.82 -7.81 -0.69
CA GLU A 93 6.77 -8.71 0.45
C GLU A 93 6.39 -10.12 0.03
N GLY A 94 5.49 -10.23 -0.93
CA GLY A 94 5.11 -11.52 -1.48
C GLY A 94 6.29 -12.24 -2.09
N TYR A 95 7.11 -11.52 -2.84
CA TYR A 95 8.31 -12.12 -3.44
C TYR A 95 9.29 -12.57 -2.35
N LEU A 96 9.51 -11.73 -1.33
CA LEU A 96 10.40 -12.10 -0.24
C LEU A 96 9.93 -13.36 0.49
N LEU A 97 8.63 -13.44 0.75
CA LEU A 97 8.08 -14.63 1.40
C LEU A 97 8.25 -15.85 0.50
N ARG A 98 7.94 -15.71 -0.80
CA ARG A 98 8.08 -16.83 -1.73
C ARG A 98 9.53 -17.31 -1.77
N GLU A 99 10.46 -16.37 -1.78
CA GLU A 99 11.87 -16.73 -1.80
C GLU A 99 12.28 -17.43 -0.52
N SER A 100 11.81 -16.93 0.62
CA SER A 100 12.10 -17.55 1.92
C SER A 100 11.59 -19.00 1.97
N LEU A 101 10.36 -19.20 1.51
CA LEU A 101 9.78 -20.55 1.48
C LEU A 101 10.55 -21.48 0.52
N HIS A 102 10.96 -20.93 -0.62
CA HIS A 102 11.76 -21.69 -1.57
C HIS A 102 13.08 -22.16 -0.96
N LEU A 103 13.75 -21.28 -0.24
CA LEU A 103 15.03 -21.60 0.40
C LEU A 103 14.85 -22.60 1.54
N GLN A 104 13.65 -22.75 2.07
CA GLN A 104 13.34 -23.76 3.09
C GLN A 104 12.98 -25.12 2.49
N GLY A 105 13.06 -25.24 1.18
CA GLY A 105 12.76 -26.50 0.51
C GLY A 105 11.32 -26.65 0.04
N ASP A 106 10.57 -25.58 0.06
CA ASP A 106 9.16 -25.63 -0.38
C ASP A 106 9.05 -25.49 -1.91
#